data_2bbf18333a1a83b09c394745661d444d
#
_entry.id   2bbf18333a1a83b09c394745661d444d
#
_cell.length_a   1.000
_cell.length_b   1.000
_cell.length_c   1.000
_cell.angle_alpha   90.00
_cell.angle_beta   90.00
_cell.angle_gamma   90.00
#
_symmetry.space_group_name_H-M   'P 1'
#
loop_
_entity.id
_entity.type
_entity.pdbx_description
1 polymer ?
#
loop_
_entity_poly.entity_id
_entity_poly.type
_entity_poly.pdbx_seq_one_letter_code
_entity_poly.pdbx_strand_id
1 'polypeptide(L)'
;KKPHFIQSVPFAINNLRQLLHDDYPEYPYLCAVLRNLTGLKQFSDDIQKRMLEVKIVSFAYKKGIPNDPSGNGGGFVFDCRAVNNPGKYERYNHFTGLDEPVISFLEEDGEISHFLTQAYTMVDASVKRYMDRGFTNLMVCFGCTGGQHRSVYSAQHMAEHLHDKFGIKIHLIHRAQHIEQIFDATL
;
A
#
# COMPACT_ATOMS: atom_id res chain seq x y z
N LYS A 1 19.94 6.04 -10.06
CA LYS A 1 20.60 5.43 -8.88
C LYS A 1 20.23 6.28 -7.68
N LYS A 2 19.22 5.84 -6.89
CA LYS A 2 18.85 6.46 -5.62
C LYS A 2 19.90 6.09 -4.56
N PRO A 3 20.26 6.97 -3.65
CA PRO A 3 21.26 6.66 -2.64
C PRO A 3 20.70 5.64 -1.64
N HIS A 4 21.38 4.52 -1.50
CA HIS A 4 21.16 3.46 -0.49
C HIS A 4 21.36 3.95 0.97
N PHE A 5 21.41 5.26 1.20
CA PHE A 5 21.86 5.85 2.46
C PHE A 5 20.80 5.78 3.58
N ILE A 6 19.52 5.84 3.26
CA ILE A 6 18.45 5.96 4.27
C ILE A 6 18.08 4.61 4.91
N GLN A 7 18.20 3.50 4.17
CA GLN A 7 17.92 2.16 4.71
C GLN A 7 19.02 1.62 5.64
N SER A 8 20.24 2.14 5.54
CA SER A 8 21.39 1.69 6.34
C SER A 8 21.51 2.41 7.70
N VAL A 9 20.86 3.56 7.88
CA VAL A 9 20.95 4.36 9.11
C VAL A 9 20.36 3.65 10.34
N PRO A 10 19.18 3.01 10.31
CA PRO A 10 18.64 2.28 11.46
C PRO A 10 19.51 1.08 11.87
N PHE A 11 20.07 0.37 10.89
CA PHE A 11 20.96 -0.77 11.12
C PHE A 11 22.29 -0.31 11.74
N ALA A 12 22.86 0.79 11.25
CA ALA A 12 24.07 1.38 11.81
C ALA A 12 23.88 1.91 13.25
N ILE A 13 22.71 2.53 13.54
CA ILE A 13 22.37 3.01 14.89
C ILE A 13 22.21 1.86 15.87
N ASN A 14 21.55 0.77 15.47
CA ASN A 14 21.38 -0.41 16.33
C ASN A 14 22.72 -1.13 16.61
N ASN A 15 23.60 -1.21 15.60
CA ASN A 15 24.93 -1.79 15.78
C ASN A 15 25.83 -0.89 16.64
N LEU A 16 25.76 0.42 16.49
CA LEU A 16 26.48 1.37 17.35
C LEU A 16 25.98 1.34 18.80
N ARG A 17 24.67 1.13 19.04
CA ARG A 17 24.13 0.93 20.39
C ARG A 17 24.60 -0.37 21.02
N GLN A 18 24.73 -1.47 20.25
CA GLN A 18 25.29 -2.73 20.76
C GLN A 18 26.79 -2.64 21.04
N LEU A 19 27.52 -1.85 20.28
CA LEU A 19 28.97 -1.65 20.46
C LEU A 19 29.32 -0.65 21.57
N LEU A 20 28.41 0.30 21.82
CA LEU A 20 28.56 1.31 22.87
C LEU A 20 27.46 1.04 23.89
N HIS A 21 27.73 0.19 24.89
CA HIS A 21 26.84 0.09 26.04
C HIS A 21 26.46 1.50 26.50
N ASP A 22 25.16 1.73 26.80
CA ASP A 22 24.57 3.05 27.10
C ASP A 22 25.23 3.81 28.27
N ASP A 23 26.29 3.27 28.88
CA ASP A 23 26.97 3.72 30.07
C ASP A 23 28.46 4.05 29.89
N TYR A 24 28.93 4.42 28.68
CA TYR A 24 30.30 4.87 28.52
C TYR A 24 30.42 6.40 28.71
N PRO A 25 30.66 6.88 29.94
CA PRO A 25 30.88 8.32 30.21
C PRO A 25 32.12 8.86 29.55
N GLU A 26 32.99 7.99 29.02
CA GLU A 26 34.27 8.34 28.38
C GLU A 26 34.12 8.97 26.98
N TYR A 27 32.90 8.86 26.35
CA TYR A 27 32.67 9.38 25.02
C TYR A 27 31.42 10.30 24.93
N PRO A 28 31.43 11.45 25.63
CA PRO A 28 30.24 12.33 25.72
C PRO A 28 29.78 12.85 24.36
N TYR A 29 30.69 13.08 23.43
CA TYR A 29 30.39 13.54 22.06
C TYR A 29 29.62 12.43 21.27
N LEU A 30 30.07 11.19 21.37
CA LEU A 30 29.44 10.08 20.66
C LEU A 30 28.04 9.79 21.21
N CYS A 31 27.86 9.88 22.52
CA CYS A 31 26.55 9.79 23.16
C CYS A 31 25.60 10.92 22.74
N ALA A 32 26.11 12.14 22.53
CA ALA A 32 25.33 13.27 22.03
C ALA A 32 24.91 13.06 20.56
N VAL A 33 25.80 12.54 19.71
CA VAL A 33 25.50 12.19 18.31
C VAL A 33 24.44 11.09 18.24
N LEU A 34 24.56 10.02 19.06
CA LEU A 34 23.58 8.95 19.11
C LEU A 34 22.20 9.42 19.60
N ARG A 35 22.14 10.32 20.59
CA ARG A 35 20.88 10.93 21.05
C ARG A 35 20.24 11.78 19.95
N ASN A 36 21.03 12.56 19.20
CA ASN A 36 20.54 13.34 18.07
C ASN A 36 19.99 12.45 16.95
N LEU A 37 20.70 11.35 16.61
CA LEU A 37 20.25 10.37 15.62
C LEU A 37 18.98 9.65 16.08
N THR A 38 18.86 9.36 17.37
CA THR A 38 17.64 8.76 17.96
C THR A 38 16.48 9.74 17.90
N GLY A 39 16.71 11.02 18.20
CA GLY A 39 15.70 12.07 18.08
C GLY A 39 15.21 12.25 16.64
N LEU A 40 16.12 12.20 15.67
CA LEU A 40 15.77 12.27 14.25
C LEU A 40 14.95 11.04 13.80
N LYS A 41 15.30 9.85 14.29
CA LYS A 41 14.50 8.64 14.02
C LYS A 41 13.11 8.75 14.61
N GLN A 42 12.98 9.17 15.87
CA GLN A 42 11.69 9.37 16.53
C GLN A 42 10.84 10.40 15.79
N PHE A 43 11.44 11.51 15.35
CA PHE A 43 10.78 12.54 14.56
C PHE A 43 10.32 12.01 13.20
N SER A 44 11.14 11.19 12.52
CA SER A 44 10.77 10.52 11.27
C SER A 44 9.59 9.55 11.46
N ASP A 45 9.65 8.72 12.52
CA ASP A 45 8.59 7.77 12.86
C ASP A 45 7.28 8.51 13.21
N ASP A 46 7.36 9.67 13.90
CA ASP A 46 6.22 10.51 14.23
C ASP A 46 5.61 11.18 12.99
N ILE A 47 6.45 11.60 12.03
CA ILE A 47 5.99 12.11 10.73
C ILE A 47 5.29 11.00 9.94
N GLN A 48 5.90 9.81 9.82
CA GLN A 48 5.30 8.68 9.11
C GLN A 48 3.97 8.27 9.73
N LYS A 49 3.84 8.32 11.06
CA LYS A 49 2.60 8.01 11.77
C LYS A 49 1.47 9.02 11.50
N ARG A 50 1.83 10.25 11.07
CA ARG A 50 0.89 11.32 10.70
C ARG A 50 0.59 11.39 9.20
N MET A 51 1.29 10.59 8.39
CA MET A 51 1.05 10.53 6.96
C MET A 51 -0.15 9.64 6.65
N LEU A 52 -0.83 9.94 5.56
CA LEU A 52 -1.93 9.13 5.07
C LEU A 52 -1.41 7.74 4.65
N GLU A 53 -1.98 6.70 5.25
CA GLU A 53 -1.86 5.32 4.79
C GLU A 53 -3.16 4.93 4.07
N VAL A 54 -3.03 4.44 2.83
CA VAL A 54 -4.18 3.91 2.09
C VAL A 54 -4.12 2.39 2.10
N LYS A 55 -5.14 1.79 2.72
CA LYS A 55 -5.32 0.34 2.73
C LYS A 55 -6.12 -0.08 1.51
N ILE A 56 -5.51 -0.88 0.63
CA ILE A 56 -6.16 -1.37 -0.59
C ILE A 56 -6.40 -2.87 -0.47
N VAL A 57 -7.65 -3.31 -0.70
CA VAL A 57 -8.03 -4.70 -0.48
C VAL A 57 -8.74 -5.27 -1.69
N SER A 58 -8.21 -6.34 -2.27
CA SER A 58 -8.98 -7.17 -3.21
C SER A 58 -9.74 -8.26 -2.46
N PHE A 59 -11.02 -8.47 -2.82
CA PHE A 59 -11.87 -9.42 -2.11
C PHE A 59 -12.88 -10.14 -3.01
N ALA A 60 -13.43 -11.23 -2.48
CA ALA A 60 -14.54 -11.97 -3.08
C ALA A 60 -15.87 -11.56 -2.44
N TYR A 61 -16.86 -11.14 -3.22
CA TYR A 61 -18.20 -10.85 -2.69
C TYR A 61 -18.83 -12.07 -1.99
N LYS A 62 -18.50 -13.29 -2.42
CA LYS A 62 -18.93 -14.53 -1.74
C LYS A 62 -18.44 -14.66 -0.30
N LYS A 63 -17.35 -13.95 0.07
CA LYS A 63 -16.75 -13.95 1.42
C LYS A 63 -17.08 -12.68 2.22
N GLY A 64 -17.90 -11.80 1.66
CA GLY A 64 -18.29 -10.53 2.27
C GLY A 64 -17.31 -9.38 2.05
N ILE A 65 -17.84 -8.17 2.20
CA ILE A 65 -17.07 -6.91 2.09
C ILE A 65 -16.12 -6.82 3.28
N PRO A 66 -14.85 -6.41 3.08
CA PRO A 66 -13.92 -6.19 4.17
C PRO A 66 -14.38 -5.08 5.13
N ASN A 67 -14.16 -5.28 6.42
CA ASN A 67 -14.36 -4.23 7.42
C ASN A 67 -13.15 -3.31 7.48
N ASP A 68 -13.40 -2.03 7.74
CA ASP A 68 -12.35 -1.07 8.03
C ASP A 68 -11.93 -1.17 9.52
N PRO A 69 -10.67 -1.57 9.81
CA PRO A 69 -10.20 -1.69 11.19
C PRO A 69 -9.81 -0.35 11.82
N SER A 70 -9.75 0.75 11.04
CA SER A 70 -9.33 2.07 11.52
C SER A 70 -10.35 2.73 12.46
N GLY A 71 -11.60 2.23 12.46
CA GLY A 71 -12.70 2.84 13.20
C GLY A 71 -13.35 4.03 12.48
N ASN A 72 -12.87 4.41 11.27
CA ASN A 72 -13.42 5.54 10.50
C ASN A 72 -14.68 5.15 9.69
N GLY A 73 -15.06 3.88 9.69
CA GLY A 73 -16.32 3.44 9.11
C GLY A 73 -16.28 3.16 7.62
N GLY A 74 -15.11 2.98 7.00
CA GLY A 74 -15.02 2.52 5.63
C GLY A 74 -14.23 3.43 4.68
N GLY A 75 -14.68 3.48 3.42
CA GLY A 75 -14.02 4.15 2.32
C GLY A 75 -14.69 3.75 1.02
N PHE A 76 -13.90 3.46 -0.02
CA PHE A 76 -14.44 3.04 -1.31
C PHE A 76 -14.60 1.52 -1.40
N VAL A 77 -15.69 1.08 -2.00
CA VAL A 77 -15.91 -0.31 -2.40
C VAL A 77 -16.33 -0.33 -3.87
N PHE A 78 -15.41 -0.73 -4.73
CA PHE A 78 -15.62 -0.82 -6.17
C PHE A 78 -16.02 -2.24 -6.57
N ASP A 79 -17.09 -2.35 -7.35
CA ASP A 79 -17.57 -3.62 -7.88
C ASP A 79 -17.02 -3.87 -9.29
N CYS A 80 -16.05 -4.78 -9.39
CA CYS A 80 -15.43 -5.14 -10.67
C CYS A 80 -16.25 -6.19 -11.47
N ARG A 81 -17.47 -6.57 -11.03
CA ARG A 81 -18.21 -7.64 -11.69
C ARG A 81 -18.79 -7.24 -13.04
N ALA A 82 -18.94 -5.95 -13.31
CA ALA A 82 -19.36 -5.44 -14.61
C ALA A 82 -18.32 -5.65 -15.71
N VAL A 83 -17.02 -5.65 -15.35
CA VAL A 83 -15.92 -5.88 -16.29
C VAL A 83 -15.88 -7.32 -16.77
N ASN A 84 -15.41 -7.55 -18.00
CA ASN A 84 -15.30 -8.86 -18.62
C ASN A 84 -14.58 -9.89 -17.70
N ASN A 85 -15.06 -11.12 -17.69
CA ASN A 85 -14.69 -12.09 -16.66
C ASN A 85 -13.81 -13.23 -17.19
N PRO A 86 -12.49 -13.24 -16.91
CA PRO A 86 -11.61 -14.35 -17.29
C PRO A 86 -12.06 -15.70 -16.69
N GLY A 87 -12.66 -15.68 -15.49
CA GLY A 87 -13.14 -16.89 -14.82
C GLY A 87 -14.28 -17.65 -15.51
N LYS A 88 -14.76 -17.18 -16.67
CA LYS A 88 -15.65 -17.93 -17.56
C LYS A 88 -14.89 -18.99 -18.41
N TYR A 89 -13.57 -18.89 -18.48
CA TYR A 89 -12.74 -19.70 -19.33
C TYR A 89 -11.80 -20.56 -18.49
N GLU A 90 -11.86 -21.88 -18.65
CA GLU A 90 -11.10 -22.85 -17.86
C GLU A 90 -9.57 -22.58 -17.90
N ARG A 91 -9.08 -22.11 -19.04
CA ARG A 91 -7.65 -21.77 -19.22
C ARG A 91 -7.10 -20.75 -18.22
N TYR A 92 -7.98 -19.95 -17.57
CA TYR A 92 -7.56 -18.93 -16.59
C TYR A 92 -7.79 -19.34 -15.13
N ASN A 93 -8.34 -20.53 -14.85
CA ASN A 93 -8.70 -20.94 -13.50
C ASN A 93 -7.51 -21.03 -12.54
N HIS A 94 -6.32 -21.27 -13.05
CA HIS A 94 -5.09 -21.40 -12.24
C HIS A 94 -4.29 -20.09 -12.14
N PHE A 95 -4.70 -19.05 -12.84
CA PHE A 95 -4.06 -17.74 -12.84
C PHE A 95 -4.83 -16.76 -11.96
N THR A 96 -4.15 -15.67 -11.59
CA THR A 96 -4.69 -14.55 -10.83
C THR A 96 -4.67 -13.27 -11.65
N GLY A 97 -5.17 -12.18 -11.11
CA GLY A 97 -5.03 -10.85 -11.73
C GLY A 97 -3.60 -10.28 -11.77
N LEU A 98 -2.62 -11.02 -11.24
CA LEU A 98 -1.18 -10.67 -11.29
C LEU A 98 -0.44 -11.41 -12.40
N ASP A 99 -1.09 -12.39 -13.05
CA ASP A 99 -0.46 -13.24 -14.04
C ASP A 99 -0.73 -12.74 -15.47
N GLU A 100 0.31 -12.69 -16.30
CA GLU A 100 0.29 -12.13 -17.65
C GLU A 100 -0.88 -12.61 -18.53
N PRO A 101 -1.27 -13.91 -18.54
CA PRO A 101 -2.42 -14.35 -19.35
C PRO A 101 -3.75 -13.71 -18.97
N VAL A 102 -3.93 -13.38 -17.67
CA VAL A 102 -5.12 -12.71 -17.16
C VAL A 102 -5.04 -11.21 -17.38
N ILE A 103 -3.86 -10.61 -17.20
CA ILE A 103 -3.61 -9.20 -17.48
C ILE A 103 -3.95 -8.90 -18.94
N SER A 104 -3.33 -9.62 -19.89
CA SER A 104 -3.60 -9.46 -21.32
C SER A 104 -5.09 -9.60 -21.67
N PHE A 105 -5.78 -10.58 -21.10
CA PHE A 105 -7.24 -10.76 -21.30
C PHE A 105 -8.05 -9.57 -20.81
N LEU A 106 -7.72 -9.02 -19.63
CA LEU A 106 -8.46 -7.92 -19.02
C LEU A 106 -8.24 -6.59 -19.77
N GLU A 107 -7.08 -6.43 -20.39
CA GLU A 107 -6.73 -5.22 -21.14
C GLU A 107 -7.21 -5.21 -22.59
N GLU A 108 -7.50 -6.39 -23.17
CA GLU A 108 -7.81 -6.58 -24.60
C GLU A 108 -8.97 -5.70 -25.10
N ASP A 109 -10.05 -5.58 -24.32
CA ASP A 109 -11.24 -4.80 -24.70
C ASP A 109 -11.29 -3.39 -24.11
N GLY A 110 -10.34 -3.04 -23.24
CA GLY A 110 -10.24 -1.74 -22.58
C GLY A 110 -11.28 -1.51 -21.46
N GLU A 111 -12.19 -2.44 -21.17
CA GLU A 111 -13.21 -2.27 -20.12
C GLU A 111 -12.57 -2.03 -18.74
N ILE A 112 -11.55 -2.83 -18.37
CA ILE A 112 -10.87 -2.70 -17.08
C ILE A 112 -10.12 -1.36 -16.97
N SER A 113 -9.50 -0.92 -18.06
CA SER A 113 -8.77 0.36 -18.10
C SER A 113 -9.70 1.55 -17.97
N HIS A 114 -10.86 1.49 -18.63
CA HIS A 114 -11.90 2.50 -18.47
C HIS A 114 -12.44 2.54 -17.04
N PHE A 115 -12.76 1.39 -16.45
CA PHE A 115 -13.21 1.27 -15.06
C PHE A 115 -12.19 1.86 -14.08
N LEU A 116 -10.89 1.52 -14.22
CA LEU A 116 -9.83 2.05 -13.37
C LEU A 116 -9.65 3.55 -13.51
N THR A 117 -9.76 4.10 -14.71
CA THR A 117 -9.68 5.56 -14.93
C THR A 117 -10.74 6.30 -14.12
N GLN A 118 -11.97 5.79 -14.05
CA GLN A 118 -13.03 6.39 -13.23
C GLN A 118 -12.73 6.22 -11.72
N ALA A 119 -12.27 5.04 -11.30
CA ALA A 119 -11.90 4.79 -9.92
C ALA A 119 -10.74 5.70 -9.46
N TYR A 120 -9.70 5.86 -10.29
CA TYR A 120 -8.59 6.77 -10.02
C TYR A 120 -9.07 8.20 -9.81
N THR A 121 -9.95 8.70 -10.67
CA THR A 121 -10.48 10.07 -10.55
C THR A 121 -11.13 10.34 -9.19
N MET A 122 -11.94 9.38 -8.71
CA MET A 122 -12.63 9.52 -7.42
C MET A 122 -11.68 9.38 -6.23
N VAL A 123 -10.78 8.39 -6.27
CA VAL A 123 -9.86 8.10 -5.17
C VAL A 123 -8.80 9.19 -5.05
N ASP A 124 -8.23 9.66 -6.17
CA ASP A 124 -7.25 10.74 -6.20
C ASP A 124 -7.77 12.03 -5.54
N ALA A 125 -9.02 12.40 -5.86
CA ALA A 125 -9.65 13.58 -5.26
C ALA A 125 -9.75 13.45 -3.73
N SER A 126 -10.07 12.23 -3.25
CA SER A 126 -10.17 11.95 -1.81
C SER A 126 -8.81 11.90 -1.15
N VAL A 127 -7.82 11.23 -1.76
CA VAL A 127 -6.44 11.16 -1.25
C VAL A 127 -5.87 12.56 -1.09
N LYS A 128 -5.95 13.39 -2.14
CA LYS A 128 -5.49 14.78 -2.07
C LYS A 128 -6.15 15.54 -0.91
N ARG A 129 -7.47 15.43 -0.78
CA ARG A 129 -8.21 16.14 0.27
C ARG A 129 -7.89 15.61 1.66
N TYR A 130 -7.64 14.31 1.81
CA TYR A 130 -7.26 13.69 3.08
C TYR A 130 -5.85 14.14 3.51
N MET A 131 -4.91 14.19 2.56
CA MET A 131 -3.57 14.74 2.81
C MET A 131 -3.65 16.20 3.27
N ASP A 132 -4.41 17.05 2.57
CA ASP A 132 -4.60 18.48 2.92
C ASP A 132 -5.18 18.67 4.33
N ARG A 133 -6.00 17.72 4.79
CA ARG A 133 -6.64 17.76 6.11
C ARG A 133 -5.89 17.00 7.21
N GLY A 134 -4.79 16.36 6.90
CA GLY A 134 -4.01 15.57 7.85
C GLY A 134 -4.72 14.29 8.31
N PHE A 135 -5.57 13.69 7.47
CA PHE A 135 -6.15 12.38 7.75
C PHE A 135 -5.09 11.31 7.55
N THR A 136 -5.15 10.26 8.37
CA THR A 136 -4.12 9.23 8.43
C THR A 136 -4.53 7.90 7.81
N ASN A 137 -5.82 7.70 7.51
CA ASN A 137 -6.33 6.43 7.00
C ASN A 137 -7.37 6.63 5.91
N LEU A 138 -7.27 5.82 4.86
CA LEU A 138 -8.30 5.63 3.83
C LEU A 138 -8.32 4.17 3.45
N MET A 139 -9.51 3.59 3.26
CA MET A 139 -9.66 2.21 2.76
C MET A 139 -10.27 2.21 1.37
N VAL A 140 -9.69 1.41 0.46
CA VAL A 140 -10.19 1.25 -0.92
C VAL A 140 -10.29 -0.25 -1.22
N CYS A 141 -11.48 -0.73 -1.53
CA CYS A 141 -11.73 -2.14 -1.77
C CYS A 141 -12.16 -2.38 -3.20
N PHE A 142 -11.64 -3.45 -3.81
CA PHE A 142 -12.06 -3.94 -5.11
C PHE A 142 -12.64 -5.34 -4.98
N GLY A 143 -13.90 -5.53 -5.38
CA GLY A 143 -14.61 -6.79 -5.25
C GLY A 143 -14.94 -7.42 -6.60
N CYS A 144 -14.70 -8.73 -6.73
CA CYS A 144 -15.30 -9.53 -7.81
C CYS A 144 -15.92 -10.80 -7.24
N THR A 145 -16.47 -11.67 -8.08
CA THR A 145 -17.20 -12.85 -7.59
C THR A 145 -16.32 -13.77 -6.75
N GLY A 146 -15.13 -14.14 -7.24
CA GLY A 146 -14.20 -15.08 -6.61
C GLY A 146 -12.99 -14.43 -5.93
N GLY A 147 -12.76 -13.13 -6.12
CA GLY A 147 -11.60 -12.45 -5.55
C GLY A 147 -10.25 -12.82 -6.18
N GLN A 148 -10.25 -13.37 -7.42
CA GLN A 148 -9.05 -13.98 -8.02
C GLN A 148 -8.46 -13.17 -9.18
N HIS A 149 -9.28 -12.59 -10.06
CA HIS A 149 -8.82 -11.96 -11.31
C HIS A 149 -9.02 -10.44 -11.27
N ARG A 150 -10.23 -9.95 -11.64
CA ARG A 150 -10.56 -8.53 -11.80
C ARG A 150 -10.27 -7.67 -10.59
N SER A 151 -10.65 -8.14 -9.40
CA SER A 151 -10.40 -7.41 -8.14
C SER A 151 -8.91 -7.35 -7.78
N VAL A 152 -8.16 -8.42 -8.07
CA VAL A 152 -6.72 -8.47 -7.81
C VAL A 152 -5.99 -7.50 -8.74
N TYR A 153 -6.24 -7.57 -10.04
CA TYR A 153 -5.72 -6.64 -11.03
C TYR A 153 -6.02 -5.19 -10.63
N SER A 154 -7.30 -4.88 -10.35
CA SER A 154 -7.70 -3.50 -10.03
C SER A 154 -7.06 -2.98 -8.74
N ALA A 155 -6.94 -3.81 -7.71
CA ALA A 155 -6.31 -3.42 -6.45
C ALA A 155 -4.80 -3.18 -6.61
N GLN A 156 -4.11 -4.03 -7.38
CA GLN A 156 -2.68 -3.87 -7.68
C GLN A 156 -2.42 -2.55 -8.39
N HIS A 157 -3.13 -2.28 -9.48
CA HIS A 157 -2.95 -1.06 -10.27
C HIS A 157 -3.35 0.22 -9.50
N MET A 158 -4.35 0.16 -8.60
CA MET A 158 -4.66 1.28 -7.72
C MET A 158 -3.53 1.54 -6.73
N ALA A 159 -2.90 0.49 -6.19
CA ALA A 159 -1.79 0.61 -5.25
C ALA A 159 -0.58 1.29 -5.90
N GLU A 160 -0.19 0.82 -7.07
CA GLU A 160 0.89 1.39 -7.87
C GLU A 160 0.59 2.85 -8.24
N HIS A 161 -0.61 3.11 -8.78
CA HIS A 161 -1.04 4.45 -9.16
C HIS A 161 -0.95 5.46 -8.00
N LEU A 162 -1.48 5.13 -6.83
CA LEU A 162 -1.48 6.04 -5.69
C LEU A 162 -0.08 6.23 -5.11
N HIS A 163 0.71 5.16 -5.05
CA HIS A 163 2.10 5.23 -4.60
C HIS A 163 2.95 6.12 -5.52
N ASP A 164 2.86 5.89 -6.82
CA ASP A 164 3.65 6.64 -7.81
C ASP A 164 3.23 8.12 -7.89
N LYS A 165 1.94 8.38 -7.76
CA LYS A 165 1.40 9.74 -7.91
C LYS A 165 1.57 10.61 -6.67
N PHE A 166 1.36 10.04 -5.49
CA PHE A 166 1.30 10.80 -4.24
C PHE A 166 2.45 10.51 -3.27
N GLY A 167 3.25 9.46 -3.52
CA GLY A 167 4.35 9.07 -2.63
C GLY A 167 3.89 8.62 -1.23
N ILE A 168 2.61 8.27 -1.07
CA ILE A 168 2.02 7.86 0.20
C ILE A 168 2.25 6.40 0.50
N LYS A 169 2.13 6.03 1.77
CA LYS A 169 2.20 4.64 2.18
C LYS A 169 0.96 3.87 1.74
N ILE A 170 1.17 2.73 1.08
CA ILE A 170 0.09 1.83 0.65
C ILE A 170 0.24 0.49 1.37
N HIS A 171 -0.87 -0.01 1.90
CA HIS A 171 -0.99 -1.35 2.44
C HIS A 171 -1.93 -2.17 1.56
N LEU A 172 -1.37 -2.94 0.63
CA LEU A 172 -2.11 -3.76 -0.34
C LEU A 172 -2.32 -5.17 0.19
N ILE A 173 -3.58 -5.65 0.15
CA ILE A 173 -3.97 -7.00 0.58
C ILE A 173 -4.80 -7.68 -0.49
N HIS A 174 -4.32 -8.81 -1.02
CA HIS A 174 -5.10 -9.72 -1.85
C HIS A 174 -5.63 -10.88 -0.98
N ARG A 175 -6.85 -10.72 -0.45
CA ARG A 175 -7.41 -11.64 0.57
C ARG A 175 -7.52 -13.09 0.11
N ALA A 176 -7.86 -13.33 -1.15
CA ALA A 176 -8.06 -14.68 -1.67
C ALA A 176 -6.74 -15.40 -1.98
N GLN A 177 -5.68 -14.65 -2.24
CA GLN A 177 -4.32 -15.15 -2.52
C GLN A 177 -3.45 -15.20 -1.28
N HIS A 178 -3.89 -14.63 -0.13
CA HIS A 178 -3.09 -14.46 1.09
C HIS A 178 -1.79 -13.68 0.85
N ILE A 179 -1.85 -12.68 -0.04
CA ILE A 179 -0.73 -11.80 -0.36
C ILE A 179 -0.94 -10.47 0.35
N GLU A 180 0.11 -9.98 0.99
CA GLU A 180 0.17 -8.68 1.64
C GLU A 180 1.46 -7.97 1.23
N GLN A 181 1.35 -6.72 0.81
CA GLN A 181 2.47 -5.90 0.34
C GLN A 181 2.37 -4.51 0.96
N ILE A 182 3.53 -3.94 1.29
CA ILE A 182 3.64 -2.58 1.80
C ILE A 182 4.52 -1.79 0.83
N PHE A 183 4.00 -0.68 0.34
CA PHE A 183 4.73 0.34 -0.38
C PHE A 183 4.99 1.48 0.61
N ASP A 184 6.24 1.64 1.02
CA ASP A 184 6.61 2.68 1.97
C ASP A 184 6.52 4.06 1.30
N ALA A 185 6.17 5.08 2.11
CA ALA A 185 6.11 6.44 1.60
C ALA A 185 7.47 6.90 1.04
N THR A 186 7.44 7.57 -0.09
CA THR A 186 8.64 8.21 -0.67
C THR A 186 8.75 9.62 -0.10
N LEU A 187 9.73 9.81 0.81
CA LEU A 187 10.13 11.12 1.36
C LEU A 187 10.93 11.92 0.35
#